data_2b76c382d2150ab2873de767fe2c7bf8
#
_entry.id   2b76c382d2150ab2873de767fe2c7bf8
#
_cell.length_a   1.000
_cell.length_b   1.000
_cell.length_c   1.000
_cell.angle_alpha   90.00
_cell.angle_beta   90.00
_cell.angle_gamma   90.00
#
_symmetry.space_group_name_H-M   'P 1'
#
loop_
_entity.id
_entity.type
_entity.pdbx_description
1 polymer ?
#
loop_
_entity_poly.entity_id
_entity_poly.type
_entity_poly.pdbx_seq_one_letter_code
_entity_poly.pdbx_strand_id
1 'polypeptide(L)'
;MGSKPFAHLVSHLVSHLAKHLLNSLVPRQALLGGLLTVSQIVLPALVPTHVFAAAGLPNFADLVEANASAIVEISARRTVAARPQLSDENLEELLRGLRPDQRPDIQRQDRAPMQRGAVGSGFLISADGYVITNNHVVEGADQIQVTLNYRRVFDAEVVGLDEPSDIALLKLDAENLPYVEFGDSEAVRVGDWVLAIGSPFGLEFSAAAGIVSAKGRSVPGNSAYNYMAFIQSDVAINQGNSGGPLFNLEGDVIGINSQILSSTGGSNGISFSIPSNVAMNVVAQLKESGAVERGLLGVRMREVDYALAEIFEMDRPRGAFVDGVMDESPAASAGIEDEDIIIEFNGHEIEYFTDLPFYVGQYQPGTEAAVRLIRNGEVKRVIVVLGSSPTNESSVAVVDTPPERVNPLGFKVAELSDETRQVVGIDGVRVAQVEDGPGREAGLREGDVVTSLNRETVTSVSEFAAIAEALPESGFVQIRIMRQGQGTTLSIELKP
;
A
#
# COMPACT_ATOMS: atom_id res chain seq x y z
N MET A 1 -25.95 -21.20 25.23
CA MET A 1 -25.50 -21.80 26.49
C MET A 1 -24.24 -21.02 26.89
N GLY A 2 -24.13 -20.21 27.95
CA GLY A 2 -24.91 -19.90 29.09
C GLY A 2 -24.28 -18.69 29.76
N SER A 3 -25.07 -17.65 29.99
CA SER A 3 -24.67 -16.43 30.70
C SER A 3 -25.36 -16.34 32.07
N LYS A 4 -25.12 -17.31 32.95
CA LYS A 4 -25.76 -17.35 34.28
C LYS A 4 -24.87 -17.34 35.52
N PRO A 5 -23.56 -17.14 35.54
CA PRO A 5 -22.84 -17.04 36.81
C PRO A 5 -22.64 -15.60 37.35
N PHE A 6 -22.76 -14.56 36.51
CA PHE A 6 -22.43 -13.20 36.97
C PHE A 6 -23.51 -12.50 37.78
N ALA A 7 -24.78 -12.79 37.52
CA ALA A 7 -25.91 -12.20 38.25
C ALA A 7 -26.02 -12.71 39.69
N HIS A 8 -25.61 -13.96 39.97
CA HIS A 8 -25.65 -14.54 41.30
C HIS A 8 -24.54 -13.99 42.22
N LEU A 9 -23.38 -13.62 41.70
CA LEU A 9 -22.27 -13.09 42.48
C LEU A 9 -22.57 -11.67 42.98
N VAL A 10 -23.18 -10.86 42.12
CA VAL A 10 -23.54 -9.46 42.44
C VAL A 10 -24.67 -9.43 43.48
N SER A 11 -25.65 -10.29 43.40
CA SER A 11 -26.74 -10.36 44.37
C SER A 11 -26.29 -10.81 45.76
N HIS A 12 -25.29 -11.69 45.83
CA HIS A 12 -24.74 -12.14 47.13
C HIS A 12 -23.86 -11.06 47.78
N LEU A 13 -23.11 -10.25 47.00
CA LEU A 13 -22.28 -9.18 47.51
C LEU A 13 -23.11 -8.02 48.06
N VAL A 14 -24.20 -7.67 47.36
CA VAL A 14 -25.14 -6.62 47.81
C VAL A 14 -25.88 -7.02 49.06
N SER A 15 -26.28 -8.28 49.23
CA SER A 15 -26.94 -8.75 50.43
C SER A 15 -26.02 -8.82 51.66
N HIS A 16 -24.73 -9.09 51.48
CA HIS A 16 -23.74 -9.12 52.55
C HIS A 16 -23.36 -7.74 53.03
N LEU A 17 -23.21 -6.77 52.14
CA LEU A 17 -22.95 -5.34 52.50
C LEU A 17 -24.15 -4.70 53.22
N ALA A 18 -25.38 -5.01 52.81
CA ALA A 18 -26.59 -4.50 53.46
C ALA A 18 -26.74 -5.03 54.88
N LYS A 19 -26.34 -6.28 55.16
CA LYS A 19 -26.40 -6.87 56.53
C LYS A 19 -25.31 -6.32 57.45
N HIS A 20 -24.16 -5.94 56.93
CA HIS A 20 -23.11 -5.31 57.78
C HIS A 20 -23.34 -3.84 58.09
N LEU A 21 -24.01 -3.09 57.21
CA LEU A 21 -24.37 -1.69 57.42
C LEU A 21 -25.56 -1.52 58.40
N LEU A 22 -26.46 -2.49 58.49
CA LEU A 22 -27.60 -2.43 59.44
C LEU A 22 -27.23 -2.80 60.87
N ASN A 23 -26.09 -3.43 61.12
CA ASN A 23 -25.70 -3.85 62.47
C ASN A 23 -24.75 -2.94 63.21
N SER A 24 -24.27 -1.82 62.61
CA SER A 24 -23.21 -0.98 63.19
C SER A 24 -23.57 0.46 63.52
N LEU A 25 -24.79 0.93 63.28
CA LEU A 25 -25.15 2.33 63.52
C LEU A 25 -26.63 2.53 63.89
N VAL A 26 -27.08 2.14 65.08
CA VAL A 26 -28.18 2.92 65.75
C VAL A 26 -28.35 2.46 67.20
N PRO A 27 -28.22 3.35 68.20
CA PRO A 27 -28.66 3.09 69.58
C PRO A 27 -30.21 3.10 69.68
N ARG A 28 -30.75 2.19 70.44
CA ARG A 28 -32.16 1.79 70.62
C ARG A 28 -33.00 2.88 71.30
N GLN A 29 -33.14 4.08 70.81
CA GLN A 29 -34.17 5.05 71.37
C GLN A 29 -34.44 6.18 70.35
N ALA A 30 -35.16 5.91 69.29
CA ALA A 30 -35.91 6.92 68.48
C ALA A 30 -36.79 6.21 67.46
N LEU A 31 -37.77 5.45 67.92
CA LEU A 31 -38.82 4.89 67.10
C LEU A 31 -40.08 5.74 67.35
N LEU A 32 -40.42 6.56 66.38
CA LEU A 32 -41.73 7.02 65.91
C LEU A 32 -41.62 8.45 65.39
N GLY A 33 -41.41 8.60 64.13
CA GLY A 33 -41.47 9.90 63.46
C GLY A 33 -40.70 10.05 62.13
N GLY A 34 -40.03 9.04 61.67
CA GLY A 34 -39.14 9.19 60.53
C GLY A 34 -39.40 8.27 59.33
N LEU A 35 -40.60 7.72 59.16
CA LEU A 35 -40.86 6.70 58.15
C LEU A 35 -41.41 7.23 56.80
N LEU A 36 -41.35 8.55 56.58
CA LEU A 36 -41.93 9.17 55.34
C LEU A 36 -40.98 10.05 54.55
N THR A 37 -39.69 10.15 54.89
CA THR A 37 -38.73 11.01 54.15
C THR A 37 -37.48 10.30 53.66
N VAL A 38 -37.36 8.99 53.80
CA VAL A 38 -36.17 8.20 53.29
C VAL A 38 -36.38 7.58 51.94
N SER A 39 -37.55 7.80 51.32
CA SER A 39 -37.92 7.20 50.03
C SER A 39 -37.49 8.03 48.79
N GLN A 40 -36.75 9.12 48.94
CA GLN A 40 -36.34 9.95 47.78
C GLN A 40 -34.84 10.26 47.67
N ILE A 41 -33.99 9.60 48.44
CA ILE A 41 -32.53 9.66 48.24
C ILE A 41 -32.02 8.24 47.99
N VAL A 42 -32.56 7.55 47.00
CA VAL A 42 -31.85 6.48 46.28
C VAL A 42 -31.42 7.09 44.98
N LEU A 43 -30.25 7.66 45.07
CA LEU A 43 -29.21 7.71 44.03
C LEU A 43 -29.65 7.29 42.63
N PRO A 44 -29.65 8.16 41.66
CA PRO A 44 -29.20 7.83 40.33
C PRO A 44 -27.66 7.87 40.34
N ALA A 45 -27.04 6.90 41.04
CA ALA A 45 -25.62 6.74 41.02
C ALA A 45 -25.27 5.68 39.99
N LEU A 46 -24.65 6.14 38.90
CA LEU A 46 -23.70 5.41 38.04
C LEU A 46 -24.23 4.10 37.40
N VAL A 47 -25.18 4.24 36.55
CA VAL A 47 -25.05 3.56 35.26
C VAL A 47 -24.41 4.59 34.33
N PRO A 48 -23.25 4.40 33.76
CA PRO A 48 -22.86 5.15 32.57
C PRO A 48 -23.88 4.74 31.51
N THR A 49 -24.96 5.51 31.41
CA THR A 49 -25.74 5.54 30.19
C THR A 49 -24.78 6.13 29.19
N HIS A 50 -24.03 5.28 28.48
CA HIS A 50 -23.71 5.58 27.12
C HIS A 50 -25.08 5.74 26.43
N VAL A 51 -25.63 6.92 26.54
CA VAL A 51 -26.60 7.42 25.60
C VAL A 51 -25.81 7.49 24.29
N PHE A 52 -25.76 6.36 23.57
CA PHE A 52 -25.68 6.46 22.13
C PHE A 52 -26.93 7.25 21.77
N ALA A 53 -26.80 8.57 21.70
CA ALA A 53 -27.74 9.35 20.95
C ALA A 53 -27.91 8.57 19.66
N ALA A 54 -29.11 8.20 19.29
CA ALA A 54 -29.42 7.74 17.97
C ALA A 54 -29.16 8.96 17.08
N ALA A 55 -27.89 9.19 16.73
CA ALA A 55 -27.52 10.03 15.62
C ALA A 55 -28.25 9.36 14.45
N GLY A 56 -29.19 10.06 13.85
CA GLY A 56 -29.92 9.55 12.69
C GLY A 56 -28.90 9.06 11.64
N LEU A 57 -29.26 8.08 10.83
CA LEU A 57 -28.43 7.68 9.71
C LEU A 57 -28.04 8.91 8.89
N PRO A 58 -26.79 8.96 8.35
CA PRO A 58 -26.36 10.10 7.54
C PRO A 58 -27.34 10.39 6.39
N ASN A 59 -27.63 11.67 6.17
CA ASN A 59 -28.40 12.08 4.99
C ASN A 59 -27.46 12.36 3.83
N PHE A 60 -27.16 11.33 3.05
CA PHE A 60 -26.29 11.46 1.87
C PHE A 60 -26.89 12.29 0.74
N ALA A 61 -28.23 12.47 0.70
CA ALA A 61 -28.86 13.24 -0.37
C ALA A 61 -28.43 14.71 -0.39
N ASP A 62 -28.33 15.33 0.79
CA ASP A 62 -27.89 16.72 0.91
C ASP A 62 -26.41 16.87 0.51
N LEU A 63 -25.57 15.90 0.83
CA LEU A 63 -24.15 15.87 0.42
C LEU A 63 -24.01 15.74 -1.10
N VAL A 64 -24.82 14.88 -1.74
CA VAL A 64 -24.84 14.74 -3.20
C VAL A 64 -25.29 16.03 -3.86
N GLU A 65 -26.38 16.65 -3.38
CA GLU A 65 -26.91 17.89 -3.95
C GLU A 65 -25.89 19.04 -3.85
N ALA A 66 -25.16 19.14 -2.74
CA ALA A 66 -24.15 20.18 -2.52
C ALA A 66 -22.93 20.03 -3.43
N ASN A 67 -22.48 18.80 -3.70
CA ASN A 67 -21.19 18.54 -4.33
C ASN A 67 -21.27 18.09 -5.80
N ALA A 68 -22.42 17.56 -6.25
CA ALA A 68 -22.57 16.99 -7.60
C ALA A 68 -22.22 17.96 -8.73
N SER A 69 -22.37 19.27 -8.52
CA SER A 69 -22.06 20.28 -9.53
C SER A 69 -20.58 20.41 -9.86
N ALA A 70 -19.71 20.00 -8.95
CA ALA A 70 -18.25 20.02 -9.10
C ALA A 70 -17.68 18.70 -9.64
N ILE A 71 -18.51 17.64 -9.76
CA ILE A 71 -18.10 16.34 -10.29
C ILE A 71 -18.22 16.37 -11.81
N VAL A 72 -17.22 15.80 -12.48
CA VAL A 72 -17.12 15.81 -13.94
C VAL A 72 -16.88 14.42 -14.50
N GLU A 73 -17.35 14.21 -15.73
CA GLU A 73 -16.98 13.06 -16.55
C GLU A 73 -15.73 13.40 -17.35
N ILE A 74 -14.77 12.49 -17.38
CA ILE A 74 -13.56 12.58 -18.20
C ILE A 74 -13.69 11.59 -19.36
N SER A 75 -13.60 12.08 -20.59
CA SER A 75 -13.53 11.27 -21.80
C SER A 75 -12.18 11.50 -22.48
N ALA A 76 -11.33 10.50 -22.42
CA ALA A 76 -10.00 10.51 -23.01
C ALA A 76 -9.99 9.68 -24.29
N ARG A 77 -9.47 10.20 -25.40
CA ARG A 77 -9.41 9.54 -26.69
C ARG A 77 -7.96 9.41 -27.14
N ARG A 78 -7.60 8.22 -27.58
CA ARG A 78 -6.31 7.92 -28.18
C ARG A 78 -6.48 7.37 -29.59
N THR A 79 -5.79 7.95 -30.53
CA THR A 79 -5.72 7.46 -31.90
C THR A 79 -4.66 6.37 -31.99
N VAL A 80 -5.10 5.13 -32.02
CA VAL A 80 -4.15 4.00 -32.20
C VAL A 80 -3.91 3.86 -33.69
N ALA A 81 -2.68 4.10 -34.15
CA ALA A 81 -2.28 3.78 -35.50
C ALA A 81 -2.61 2.31 -35.78
N ALA A 82 -3.17 2.02 -36.94
CA ALA A 82 -3.41 0.65 -37.36
C ALA A 82 -2.09 -0.13 -37.23
N ARG A 83 -2.12 -1.33 -36.59
CA ARG A 83 -0.93 -2.17 -36.50
C ARG A 83 -0.27 -2.24 -37.85
N PRO A 84 1.08 -2.08 -37.97
CA PRO A 84 1.76 -2.26 -39.24
C PRO A 84 1.34 -3.62 -39.83
N GLN A 85 0.65 -3.57 -40.95
CA GLN A 85 0.36 -4.77 -41.72
C GLN A 85 1.72 -5.36 -42.08
N LEU A 86 1.81 -6.69 -42.07
CA LEU A 86 2.94 -7.36 -42.66
C LEU A 86 3.19 -6.68 -44.01
N SER A 87 4.43 -6.21 -44.25
CA SER A 87 4.79 -5.58 -45.51
C SER A 87 4.37 -6.54 -46.64
N ASP A 88 4.01 -5.97 -47.79
CA ASP A 88 3.57 -6.79 -48.94
C ASP A 88 4.58 -7.91 -49.24
N GLU A 89 5.88 -7.68 -49.03
CA GLU A 89 6.95 -8.67 -49.14
C GLU A 89 6.83 -9.81 -48.13
N ASN A 90 6.57 -9.49 -46.86
CA ASN A 90 6.42 -10.49 -45.80
C ASN A 90 5.11 -11.30 -45.95
N LEU A 91 4.04 -10.64 -46.42
CA LEU A 91 2.78 -11.31 -46.71
C LEU A 91 2.90 -12.23 -47.94
N GLU A 92 3.58 -11.80 -49.02
CA GLU A 92 3.85 -12.64 -50.20
C GLU A 92 4.78 -13.80 -49.83
N GLU A 93 5.76 -13.60 -48.96
CA GLU A 93 6.65 -14.67 -48.51
C GLU A 93 5.89 -15.71 -47.68
N LEU A 94 4.97 -15.30 -46.82
CA LEU A 94 4.09 -16.19 -46.04
C LEU A 94 3.11 -16.96 -46.97
N LEU A 95 2.58 -16.31 -48.01
CA LEU A 95 1.66 -16.89 -48.98
C LEU A 95 2.38 -17.77 -50.02
N ARG A 96 3.69 -17.60 -50.23
CA ARG A 96 4.51 -18.41 -51.14
C ARG A 96 4.58 -19.90 -50.73
N GLY A 97 4.44 -20.17 -49.41
CA GLY A 97 4.40 -21.53 -48.85
C GLY A 97 3.04 -22.24 -49.01
N LEU A 98 1.97 -21.53 -49.40
CA LEU A 98 0.63 -22.08 -49.56
C LEU A 98 0.32 -22.37 -51.02
N ARG A 99 -0.40 -23.49 -51.29
CA ARG A 99 -0.91 -23.81 -52.62
C ARG A 99 -1.90 -22.75 -53.09
N PRO A 100 -2.03 -22.49 -54.42
CA PRO A 100 -2.92 -21.44 -54.94
C PRO A 100 -4.38 -21.59 -54.52
N ASP A 101 -4.85 -22.81 -54.29
CA ASP A 101 -6.20 -23.16 -53.83
C ASP A 101 -6.40 -23.01 -52.34
N GLN A 102 -5.34 -22.79 -51.58
CA GLN A 102 -5.35 -22.60 -50.13
C GLN A 102 -5.04 -21.15 -49.68
N ARG A 103 -4.83 -20.26 -50.65
CA ARG A 103 -4.57 -18.86 -50.34
C ARG A 103 -5.87 -18.17 -49.91
N PRO A 104 -5.94 -17.63 -48.68
CA PRO A 104 -7.12 -16.88 -48.27
C PRO A 104 -7.26 -15.62 -49.12
N ASP A 105 -8.48 -15.31 -49.54
CA ASP A 105 -8.78 -14.04 -50.18
C ASP A 105 -8.74 -12.92 -49.15
N ILE A 106 -7.54 -12.35 -48.97
CA ILE A 106 -7.31 -11.28 -47.99
C ILE A 106 -7.79 -9.98 -48.63
N GLN A 107 -9.08 -9.68 -48.48
CA GLN A 107 -9.58 -8.36 -48.82
C GLN A 107 -8.91 -7.32 -47.92
N ARG A 108 -8.09 -6.47 -48.53
CA ARG A 108 -7.49 -5.29 -47.86
C ARG A 108 -8.61 -4.34 -47.51
N GLN A 109 -9.10 -4.43 -46.27
CA GLN A 109 -9.87 -3.37 -45.68
C GLN A 109 -8.87 -2.35 -45.12
N ASP A 110 -8.80 -1.19 -45.73
CA ASP A 110 -8.23 0.00 -45.12
C ASP A 110 -9.02 0.30 -43.83
N ARG A 111 -8.57 -0.30 -42.73
CA ARG A 111 -9.16 0.01 -41.43
C ARG A 111 -8.70 1.40 -41.03
N ALA A 112 -9.64 2.32 -40.96
CA ALA A 112 -9.42 3.63 -40.36
C ALA A 112 -8.78 3.48 -38.99
N PRO A 113 -7.93 4.43 -38.54
CA PRO A 113 -7.35 4.42 -37.22
C PRO A 113 -8.44 4.15 -36.16
N MET A 114 -8.23 3.13 -35.32
CA MET A 114 -9.19 2.81 -34.26
C MET A 114 -9.02 3.82 -33.15
N GLN A 115 -10.05 4.61 -32.87
CA GLN A 115 -10.11 5.42 -31.67
C GLN A 115 -10.42 4.49 -30.47
N ARG A 116 -9.53 4.45 -29.50
CA ARG A 116 -9.81 3.89 -28.17
C ARG A 116 -10.13 5.04 -27.23
N GLY A 117 -11.25 4.94 -26.53
CA GLY A 117 -11.64 5.88 -25.50
C GLY A 117 -11.56 5.25 -24.12
N ALA A 118 -11.06 5.99 -23.15
CA ALA A 118 -11.24 5.74 -21.73
C ALA A 118 -12.28 6.73 -21.19
N VAL A 119 -13.08 6.26 -20.23
CA VAL A 119 -14.06 7.10 -19.53
C VAL A 119 -13.84 6.95 -18.04
N GLY A 120 -13.75 8.04 -17.33
CA GLY A 120 -13.58 8.12 -15.89
C GLY A 120 -14.31 9.31 -15.30
N SER A 121 -14.14 9.52 -14.03
CA SER A 121 -14.62 10.69 -13.30
C SER A 121 -13.46 11.62 -12.94
N GLY A 122 -13.82 12.84 -12.58
CA GLY A 122 -12.93 13.81 -11.97
C GLY A 122 -13.75 14.80 -11.15
N PHE A 123 -13.07 15.75 -10.57
CA PHE A 123 -13.75 16.84 -9.84
C PHE A 123 -12.94 18.13 -9.91
N LEU A 124 -13.66 19.23 -9.90
CA LEU A 124 -13.11 20.58 -9.87
C LEU A 124 -12.59 20.91 -8.47
N ILE A 125 -11.37 21.44 -8.39
CA ILE A 125 -10.70 21.84 -7.13
C ILE A 125 -10.53 23.34 -7.02
N SER A 126 -10.95 24.10 -8.01
CA SER A 126 -10.87 25.57 -8.01
C SER A 126 -11.82 26.18 -9.01
N ALA A 127 -12.25 27.40 -8.74
CA ALA A 127 -13.20 28.15 -9.57
C ALA A 127 -12.62 28.55 -10.95
N ASP A 128 -11.31 28.53 -11.11
CA ASP A 128 -10.59 28.82 -12.36
C ASP A 128 -10.39 27.58 -13.25
N GLY A 129 -10.93 26.41 -12.85
CA GLY A 129 -11.03 25.25 -13.72
C GLY A 129 -9.91 24.19 -13.61
N TYR A 130 -9.24 24.09 -12.47
CA TYR A 130 -8.42 22.91 -12.21
C TYR A 130 -9.27 21.70 -11.87
N VAL A 131 -8.96 20.56 -12.52
CA VAL A 131 -9.64 19.29 -12.36
C VAL A 131 -8.63 18.21 -11.98
N ILE A 132 -8.98 17.39 -11.00
CA ILE A 132 -8.24 16.17 -10.65
C ILE A 132 -8.97 14.96 -11.23
N THR A 133 -8.19 14.01 -11.73
CA THR A 133 -8.61 12.65 -12.09
C THR A 133 -7.45 11.68 -11.88
N ASN A 134 -7.62 10.39 -12.22
CA ASN A 134 -6.52 9.46 -12.22
C ASN A 134 -5.65 9.55 -13.47
N ASN A 135 -4.36 9.26 -13.32
CA ASN A 135 -3.41 9.20 -14.44
C ASN A 135 -3.85 8.16 -15.47
N HIS A 136 -4.21 6.95 -15.05
CA HIS A 136 -4.62 5.86 -15.96
C HIS A 136 -5.87 6.19 -16.80
N VAL A 137 -6.68 7.18 -16.40
CA VAL A 137 -7.86 7.65 -17.18
C VAL A 137 -7.45 8.46 -18.39
N VAL A 138 -6.35 9.23 -18.30
CA VAL A 138 -5.92 10.19 -19.32
C VAL A 138 -4.59 9.83 -19.99
N GLU A 139 -3.90 8.79 -19.51
CA GLU A 139 -2.59 8.37 -19.98
C GLU A 139 -2.58 8.09 -21.50
N GLY A 140 -1.68 8.78 -22.21
CA GLY A 140 -1.48 8.65 -23.65
C GLY A 140 -2.68 9.08 -24.49
N ALA A 141 -3.60 9.88 -23.95
CA ALA A 141 -4.70 10.47 -24.71
C ALA A 141 -4.21 11.61 -25.61
N ASP A 142 -4.70 11.63 -26.85
CA ASP A 142 -4.48 12.74 -27.80
C ASP A 142 -5.48 13.88 -27.56
N GLN A 143 -6.64 13.57 -27.02
CA GLN A 143 -7.69 14.53 -26.70
C GLN A 143 -8.39 14.13 -25.40
N ILE A 144 -8.55 15.10 -24.51
CA ILE A 144 -9.25 14.94 -23.24
C ILE A 144 -10.43 15.93 -23.22
N GLN A 145 -11.62 15.41 -23.00
CA GLN A 145 -12.83 16.20 -22.84
C GLN A 145 -13.38 16.01 -21.44
N VAL A 146 -13.76 17.13 -20.82
CA VAL A 146 -14.38 17.19 -19.49
C VAL A 146 -15.81 17.65 -19.67
N THR A 147 -16.74 16.80 -19.25
CA THR A 147 -18.17 17.10 -19.27
C THR A 147 -18.63 17.44 -17.86
N LEU A 148 -19.06 18.68 -17.66
CA LEU A 148 -19.67 19.15 -16.43
C LEU A 148 -21.16 18.78 -16.38
N ASN A 149 -21.75 18.98 -15.22
CA ASN A 149 -23.19 18.92 -15.05
C ASN A 149 -23.90 19.79 -16.14
N TYR A 150 -25.12 19.44 -16.50
CA TYR A 150 -25.89 20.07 -17.59
C TYR A 150 -25.26 19.95 -18.99
N ARG A 151 -24.38 18.94 -19.21
CA ARG A 151 -23.77 18.60 -20.51
C ARG A 151 -22.89 19.70 -21.11
N ARG A 152 -22.32 20.57 -20.29
CA ARG A 152 -21.28 21.49 -20.75
C ARG A 152 -19.97 20.72 -20.94
N VAL A 153 -19.44 20.75 -22.17
CA VAL A 153 -18.22 20.05 -22.56
C VAL A 153 -17.10 21.08 -22.75
N PHE A 154 -15.93 20.78 -22.18
CA PHE A 154 -14.71 21.55 -22.34
C PHE A 154 -13.60 20.63 -22.84
N ASP A 155 -12.75 21.10 -23.71
CA ASP A 155 -11.44 20.50 -23.94
C ASP A 155 -10.53 20.83 -22.75
N ALA A 156 -9.78 19.85 -22.28
CA ALA A 156 -8.90 19.99 -21.12
C ALA A 156 -7.44 19.88 -21.53
N GLU A 157 -6.61 20.74 -20.97
CA GLU A 157 -5.16 20.66 -21.07
C GLU A 157 -4.58 19.89 -19.90
N VAL A 158 -3.58 19.03 -20.15
CA VAL A 158 -2.84 18.33 -19.09
C VAL A 158 -1.81 19.28 -18.50
N VAL A 159 -1.97 19.64 -17.23
CA VAL A 159 -0.98 20.43 -16.46
C VAL A 159 0.19 19.54 -16.06
N GLY A 160 -0.10 18.31 -15.62
CA GLY A 160 0.90 17.33 -15.27
C GLY A 160 0.29 15.99 -14.91
N LEU A 161 1.12 14.97 -14.98
CA LEU A 161 0.79 13.56 -14.70
C LEU A 161 1.74 13.01 -13.65
N ASP A 162 1.23 12.18 -12.77
CA ASP A 162 2.02 11.45 -11.80
C ASP A 162 1.59 9.99 -11.74
N GLU A 163 2.29 9.15 -12.49
CA GLU A 163 2.03 7.72 -12.57
C GLU A 163 2.13 7.01 -11.21
N PRO A 164 3.17 7.26 -10.37
CA PRO A 164 3.31 6.58 -9.08
C PRO A 164 2.17 6.83 -8.08
N SER A 165 1.49 7.98 -8.14
CA SER A 165 0.31 8.26 -7.33
C SER A 165 -1.00 8.06 -8.06
N ASP A 166 -0.96 7.75 -9.35
CA ASP A 166 -2.13 7.66 -10.23
C ASP A 166 -2.97 8.94 -10.25
N ILE A 167 -2.32 10.11 -10.26
CA ILE A 167 -2.97 11.43 -10.30
C ILE A 167 -2.65 12.16 -11.60
N ALA A 168 -3.68 12.76 -12.18
CA ALA A 168 -3.58 13.71 -13.28
C ALA A 168 -4.22 15.04 -12.89
N LEU A 169 -3.55 16.13 -13.19
CA LEU A 169 -4.06 17.47 -13.05
C LEU A 169 -4.36 18.06 -14.43
N LEU A 170 -5.61 18.46 -14.61
CA LEU A 170 -6.11 19.05 -15.85
C LEU A 170 -6.49 20.51 -15.64
N LYS A 171 -6.52 21.31 -16.72
CA LYS A 171 -6.93 22.70 -16.72
C LYS A 171 -7.99 22.91 -17.80
N LEU A 172 -9.12 23.54 -17.40
CA LEU A 172 -10.17 24.00 -18.29
C LEU A 172 -10.02 25.51 -18.53
N ASP A 173 -10.27 25.96 -19.75
CA ASP A 173 -10.40 27.38 -20.05
C ASP A 173 -11.80 27.88 -19.66
N ALA A 174 -11.99 28.08 -18.35
CA ALA A 174 -13.26 28.51 -17.78
C ALA A 174 -13.05 29.15 -16.40
N GLU A 175 -13.98 30.01 -16.00
CA GLU A 175 -14.00 30.72 -14.73
C GLU A 175 -15.35 30.54 -14.00
N ASN A 176 -15.35 30.85 -12.71
CA ASN A 176 -16.55 30.78 -11.85
C ASN A 176 -17.22 29.41 -11.84
N LEU A 177 -16.39 28.35 -11.87
CA LEU A 177 -16.87 26.99 -11.78
C LEU A 177 -17.09 26.58 -10.31
N PRO A 178 -18.07 25.69 -10.04
CA PRO A 178 -18.21 25.07 -8.73
C PRO A 178 -17.01 24.16 -8.47
N TYR A 179 -16.55 24.08 -7.24
CA TYR A 179 -15.45 23.23 -6.83
C TYR A 179 -15.70 22.64 -5.44
N VAL A 180 -14.95 21.61 -5.08
CA VAL A 180 -15.00 20.95 -3.77
C VAL A 180 -13.76 21.28 -2.95
N GLU A 181 -13.91 21.20 -1.63
CA GLU A 181 -12.81 21.40 -0.70
C GLU A 181 -12.21 20.05 -0.28
N PHE A 182 -10.93 20.07 0.11
CA PHE A 182 -10.23 18.90 0.64
C PHE A 182 -10.32 18.85 2.16
N GLY A 183 -10.63 17.66 2.69
CA GLY A 183 -10.50 17.31 4.09
C GLY A 183 -9.15 16.65 4.39
N ASP A 184 -8.88 16.48 5.68
CA ASP A 184 -7.67 15.82 6.18
C ASP A 184 -7.84 14.29 6.21
N SER A 185 -7.17 13.59 5.31
CA SER A 185 -7.18 12.12 5.24
C SER A 185 -6.50 11.45 6.44
N GLU A 186 -5.63 12.15 7.17
CA GLU A 186 -5.03 11.60 8.40
C GLU A 186 -6.03 11.52 9.56
N ALA A 187 -6.98 12.46 9.63
CA ALA A 187 -8.03 12.49 10.63
C ALA A 187 -9.08 11.37 10.46
N VAL A 188 -9.17 10.76 9.29
CA VAL A 188 -10.15 9.71 8.96
C VAL A 188 -9.86 8.43 9.77
N ARG A 189 -10.90 7.79 10.28
CA ARG A 189 -10.83 6.57 11.09
C ARG A 189 -11.54 5.40 10.41
N VAL A 190 -11.07 4.22 10.68
CA VAL A 190 -11.81 2.99 10.30
C VAL A 190 -13.19 2.98 10.95
N GLY A 191 -14.22 2.77 10.12
CA GLY A 191 -15.62 2.83 10.52
C GLY A 191 -16.33 4.16 10.24
N ASP A 192 -15.61 5.22 9.85
CA ASP A 192 -16.24 6.48 9.46
C ASP A 192 -17.00 6.30 8.13
N TRP A 193 -18.19 6.92 8.03
CA TRP A 193 -18.99 6.93 6.82
C TRP A 193 -18.31 7.73 5.72
N VAL A 194 -18.41 7.21 4.49
CA VAL A 194 -17.86 7.84 3.30
C VAL A 194 -18.82 7.73 2.12
N LEU A 195 -18.74 8.69 1.20
CA LEU A 195 -19.57 8.80 0.01
C LEU A 195 -18.70 9.00 -1.22
N ALA A 196 -18.76 8.10 -2.19
CA ALA A 196 -18.19 8.32 -3.51
C ALA A 196 -19.25 8.87 -4.46
N ILE A 197 -18.87 9.86 -5.25
CA ILE A 197 -19.68 10.37 -6.36
C ILE A 197 -18.86 10.27 -7.64
N GLY A 198 -19.45 9.73 -8.70
CA GLY A 198 -18.80 9.60 -10.00
C GLY A 198 -19.79 9.58 -11.13
N SER A 199 -19.31 9.49 -12.37
CA SER A 199 -20.11 9.39 -13.59
C SER A 199 -19.82 8.08 -14.34
N PRO A 200 -20.24 6.93 -13.79
CA PRO A 200 -19.96 5.63 -14.40
C PRO A 200 -20.69 5.49 -15.74
N PHE A 201 -20.00 4.93 -16.73
CA PHE A 201 -20.54 4.60 -18.05
C PHE A 201 -21.13 5.78 -18.85
N GLY A 202 -20.72 7.03 -18.56
CA GLY A 202 -21.29 8.22 -19.21
C GLY A 202 -22.74 8.49 -18.84
N LEU A 203 -23.21 7.91 -17.75
CA LEU A 203 -24.54 8.17 -17.17
C LEU A 203 -24.44 9.36 -16.21
N GLU A 204 -25.57 10.05 -15.99
CA GLU A 204 -25.67 11.08 -14.95
C GLU A 204 -25.24 10.49 -13.60
N PHE A 205 -24.73 11.33 -12.70
CA PHE A 205 -24.05 10.96 -11.44
C PHE A 205 -24.57 9.71 -10.75
N SER A 206 -23.62 8.91 -10.26
CA SER A 206 -23.90 7.81 -9.35
C SER A 206 -23.24 8.10 -8.01
N ALA A 207 -23.99 7.96 -6.93
CA ALA A 207 -23.53 8.05 -5.58
C ALA A 207 -23.51 6.67 -4.93
N ALA A 208 -22.44 6.32 -4.24
CA ALA A 208 -22.32 5.09 -3.46
C ALA A 208 -21.77 5.41 -2.08
N ALA A 209 -22.44 4.95 -1.03
CA ALA A 209 -22.00 5.15 0.35
C ALA A 209 -21.47 3.85 0.96
N GLY A 210 -20.56 3.99 1.90
CA GLY A 210 -19.96 2.90 2.65
C GLY A 210 -19.18 3.41 3.84
N ILE A 211 -18.25 2.62 4.34
CA ILE A 211 -17.36 3.00 5.44
C ILE A 211 -15.90 2.82 5.07
N VAL A 212 -15.03 3.52 5.77
CA VAL A 212 -13.60 3.24 5.74
C VAL A 212 -13.36 1.88 6.39
N SER A 213 -12.81 0.94 5.62
CA SER A 213 -12.51 -0.43 6.07
C SER A 213 -11.10 -0.57 6.62
N ALA A 214 -10.14 0.18 6.07
CA ALA A 214 -8.75 0.22 6.53
C ALA A 214 -8.05 1.50 6.03
N LYS A 215 -6.90 1.82 6.62
CA LYS A 215 -5.97 2.89 6.17
C LYS A 215 -4.59 2.29 5.95
N GLY A 216 -3.76 2.95 5.15
CA GLY A 216 -2.37 2.54 4.95
C GLY A 216 -2.22 1.24 4.14
N ARG A 217 -3.17 0.89 3.27
CA ARG A 217 -3.12 -0.36 2.52
C ARG A 217 -2.36 -0.21 1.23
N SER A 218 -1.35 -1.08 1.03
CA SER A 218 -0.74 -1.32 -0.29
C SER A 218 -1.57 -2.32 -1.08
N VAL A 219 -1.61 -2.16 -2.40
CA VAL A 219 -2.28 -3.11 -3.29
C VAL A 219 -1.31 -4.22 -3.66
N PRO A 220 -1.61 -5.50 -3.33
CA PRO A 220 -0.73 -6.62 -3.62
C PRO A 220 -0.49 -6.79 -5.12
N GLY A 221 0.76 -7.02 -5.50
CA GLY A 221 1.13 -7.39 -6.88
C GLY A 221 1.29 -6.22 -7.85
N ASN A 222 1.16 -5.00 -7.42
CA ASN A 222 1.38 -3.83 -8.27
C ASN A 222 2.54 -2.95 -7.74
N SER A 223 3.74 -3.18 -8.26
CA SER A 223 4.94 -2.43 -7.88
C SER A 223 4.91 -0.94 -8.30
N ALA A 224 4.03 -0.56 -9.23
CA ALA A 224 3.91 0.82 -9.69
C ALA A 224 3.41 1.76 -8.56
N TYR A 225 2.66 1.23 -7.60
CA TYR A 225 2.07 2.01 -6.50
C TYR A 225 2.77 1.83 -5.15
N ASN A 226 4.06 1.52 -5.13
CA ASN A 226 4.84 1.36 -3.89
C ASN A 226 4.87 2.62 -2.99
N TYR A 227 4.51 3.79 -3.55
CA TYR A 227 4.45 5.08 -2.85
C TYR A 227 3.05 5.43 -2.34
N MET A 228 2.11 4.45 -2.32
CA MET A 228 0.71 4.71 -1.95
C MET A 228 0.25 3.88 -0.74
N ALA A 229 -0.20 4.58 0.28
CA ALA A 229 -0.90 4.03 1.43
C ALA A 229 -2.40 4.35 1.29
N PHE A 230 -3.14 3.53 0.53
CA PHE A 230 -4.53 3.77 0.18
C PHE A 230 -5.48 3.77 1.39
N ILE A 231 -6.56 4.55 1.27
CA ILE A 231 -7.76 4.38 2.08
C ILE A 231 -8.55 3.23 1.43
N GLN A 232 -8.80 2.16 2.18
CA GLN A 232 -9.69 1.08 1.77
C GLN A 232 -11.10 1.36 2.26
N SER A 233 -12.11 1.19 1.40
CA SER A 233 -13.53 1.29 1.76
C SER A 233 -14.34 0.15 1.14
N ASP A 234 -15.58 -0.04 1.63
CA ASP A 234 -16.55 -0.96 1.03
C ASP A 234 -17.51 -0.25 0.06
N VAL A 235 -17.24 1.00 -0.27
CA VAL A 235 -18.00 1.76 -1.28
C VAL A 235 -17.93 1.04 -2.63
N ALA A 236 -19.06 0.91 -3.29
CA ALA A 236 -19.17 0.23 -4.58
C ALA A 236 -18.56 1.08 -5.70
N ILE A 237 -17.26 0.89 -5.95
CA ILE A 237 -16.54 1.50 -7.08
C ILE A 237 -16.62 0.55 -8.28
N ASN A 238 -16.97 1.08 -9.45
CA ASN A 238 -17.01 0.38 -10.72
C ASN A 238 -16.35 1.24 -11.80
N GLN A 239 -16.15 0.67 -12.98
CA GLN A 239 -15.57 1.38 -14.12
C GLN A 239 -16.36 2.68 -14.40
N GLY A 240 -15.63 3.80 -14.46
CA GLY A 240 -16.16 5.14 -14.61
C GLY A 240 -16.18 5.97 -13.32
N ASN A 241 -16.12 5.35 -12.14
CA ASN A 241 -15.98 6.07 -10.87
C ASN A 241 -14.52 6.42 -10.54
N SER A 242 -13.53 5.81 -11.22
CA SER A 242 -12.11 6.13 -11.06
C SER A 242 -11.85 7.59 -11.35
N GLY A 243 -11.08 8.27 -10.51
CA GLY A 243 -10.78 9.69 -10.53
C GLY A 243 -11.83 10.57 -9.84
N GLY A 244 -12.99 10.01 -9.46
CA GLY A 244 -14.00 10.72 -8.67
C GLY A 244 -13.62 10.82 -7.19
N PRO A 245 -14.20 11.79 -6.45
CA PRO A 245 -13.90 12.01 -5.04
C PRO A 245 -14.56 10.98 -4.12
N LEU A 246 -13.90 10.75 -2.98
CA LEU A 246 -14.43 10.10 -1.79
C LEU A 246 -14.62 11.18 -0.71
N PHE A 247 -15.84 11.41 -0.29
CA PHE A 247 -16.21 12.44 0.68
C PHE A 247 -16.37 11.88 2.09
N ASN A 248 -16.08 12.70 3.09
CA ASN A 248 -16.54 12.51 4.46
C ASN A 248 -17.99 13.01 4.63
N LEU A 249 -18.52 12.98 5.87
CA LEU A 249 -19.89 13.45 6.14
C LEU A 249 -20.00 14.99 6.18
N GLU A 250 -18.91 15.70 6.28
CA GLU A 250 -18.82 17.15 6.23
C GLU A 250 -18.89 17.68 4.79
N GLY A 251 -18.70 16.80 3.80
CA GLY A 251 -18.69 17.13 2.37
C GLY A 251 -17.30 17.48 1.83
N ASP A 252 -16.25 17.20 2.60
CA ASP A 252 -14.87 17.41 2.19
C ASP A 252 -14.33 16.15 1.51
N VAL A 253 -13.47 16.32 0.51
CA VAL A 253 -12.81 15.21 -0.20
C VAL A 253 -11.66 14.68 0.67
N ILE A 254 -11.79 13.43 1.12
CA ILE A 254 -10.77 12.72 1.88
C ILE A 254 -9.97 11.73 1.03
N GLY A 255 -10.38 11.49 -0.21
CA GLY A 255 -9.66 10.61 -1.12
C GLY A 255 -10.14 10.72 -2.55
N ILE A 256 -9.35 10.12 -3.47
CA ILE A 256 -9.66 9.99 -4.89
C ILE A 256 -9.81 8.51 -5.20
N ASN A 257 -10.97 8.10 -5.70
CA ASN A 257 -11.21 6.70 -6.06
C ASN A 257 -10.29 6.30 -7.21
N SER A 258 -9.51 5.23 -7.04
CA SER A 258 -8.54 4.79 -8.03
C SER A 258 -8.86 3.39 -8.54
N GLN A 259 -8.85 2.38 -7.68
CA GLN A 259 -8.95 1.00 -8.10
C GLN A 259 -9.75 0.11 -7.15
N ILE A 260 -10.07 -1.08 -7.61
CA ILE A 260 -10.74 -2.13 -6.84
C ILE A 260 -9.94 -3.43 -6.87
N LEU A 261 -10.02 -4.21 -5.81
CA LEU A 261 -9.56 -5.59 -5.85
C LEU A 261 -10.70 -6.46 -6.40
N SER A 262 -10.61 -6.87 -7.66
CA SER A 262 -11.67 -7.60 -8.33
C SER A 262 -11.12 -8.63 -9.30
N SER A 263 -11.68 -9.83 -9.30
CA SER A 263 -11.39 -10.88 -10.28
C SER A 263 -12.32 -10.84 -11.51
N THR A 264 -13.43 -10.10 -11.41
CA THR A 264 -14.48 -10.03 -12.46
C THR A 264 -14.61 -8.65 -13.11
N GLY A 265 -13.88 -7.64 -12.58
CA GLY A 265 -13.95 -6.24 -13.03
C GLY A 265 -15.09 -5.43 -12.38
N GLY A 266 -15.96 -6.04 -11.57
CA GLY A 266 -16.98 -5.36 -10.78
C GLY A 266 -16.63 -5.25 -9.30
N SER A 267 -17.25 -4.32 -8.59
CA SER A 267 -17.06 -4.15 -7.14
C SER A 267 -17.42 -5.40 -6.35
N ASN A 268 -16.57 -5.78 -5.41
CA ASN A 268 -16.81 -6.85 -4.44
C ASN A 268 -16.68 -6.35 -2.98
N GLY A 269 -16.78 -5.03 -2.76
CA GLY A 269 -16.67 -4.41 -1.44
C GLY A 269 -15.22 -4.14 -0.98
N ILE A 270 -14.25 -4.14 -1.91
CA ILE A 270 -12.86 -3.76 -1.62
C ILE A 270 -12.43 -2.71 -2.65
N SER A 271 -12.47 -1.47 -2.23
CA SER A 271 -12.13 -0.30 -3.04
C SER A 271 -10.99 0.48 -2.40
N PHE A 272 -10.15 1.09 -3.23
CA PHE A 272 -8.97 1.84 -2.82
C PHE A 272 -9.05 3.26 -3.34
N SER A 273 -8.83 4.22 -2.44
CA SER A 273 -8.78 5.65 -2.75
C SER A 273 -7.46 6.25 -2.31
N ILE A 274 -6.89 7.11 -3.14
CA ILE A 274 -5.68 7.88 -2.87
C ILE A 274 -6.02 8.91 -1.79
N PRO A 275 -5.27 9.00 -0.68
CA PRO A 275 -5.54 9.97 0.39
C PRO A 275 -5.48 11.42 -0.10
N SER A 276 -6.36 12.28 0.41
CA SER A 276 -6.42 13.70 0.04
C SER A 276 -5.12 14.45 0.33
N ASN A 277 -4.44 14.17 1.45
CA ASN A 277 -3.18 14.83 1.79
C ASN A 277 -2.07 14.54 0.77
N VAL A 278 -2.03 13.30 0.25
CA VAL A 278 -1.13 12.93 -0.86
C VAL A 278 -1.51 13.68 -2.12
N ALA A 279 -2.80 13.70 -2.47
CA ALA A 279 -3.29 14.38 -3.66
C ALA A 279 -2.98 15.88 -3.64
N MET A 280 -3.16 16.56 -2.51
CA MET A 280 -2.84 17.98 -2.35
C MET A 280 -1.35 18.27 -2.57
N ASN A 281 -0.45 17.42 -2.02
CA ASN A 281 0.99 17.55 -2.23
C ASN A 281 1.36 17.38 -3.72
N VAL A 282 0.84 16.33 -4.36
CA VAL A 282 1.05 16.08 -5.80
C VAL A 282 0.54 17.25 -6.64
N VAL A 283 -0.68 17.71 -6.40
CA VAL A 283 -1.29 18.84 -7.14
C VAL A 283 -0.49 20.12 -6.98
N ALA A 284 0.04 20.42 -5.79
CA ALA A 284 0.88 21.59 -5.56
C ALA A 284 2.11 21.55 -6.44
N GLN A 285 2.82 20.41 -6.51
CA GLN A 285 4.01 20.25 -7.35
C GLN A 285 3.67 20.26 -8.84
N LEU A 286 2.58 19.59 -9.26
CA LEU A 286 2.15 19.63 -10.67
C LEU A 286 1.78 21.04 -11.14
N LYS A 287 1.19 21.87 -10.27
CA LYS A 287 0.91 23.28 -10.56
C LYS A 287 2.19 24.12 -10.70
N GLU A 288 3.19 23.84 -9.87
CA GLU A 288 4.42 24.62 -9.83
C GLU A 288 5.40 24.27 -10.96
N SER A 289 5.62 22.97 -11.19
CA SER A 289 6.68 22.48 -12.10
C SER A 289 6.18 21.54 -13.20
N GLY A 290 4.93 21.11 -13.16
CA GLY A 290 4.39 20.10 -14.08
C GLY A 290 4.83 18.67 -13.79
N ALA A 291 5.66 18.45 -12.78
CA ALA A 291 6.19 17.16 -12.40
C ALA A 291 6.25 17.00 -10.86
N VAL A 292 6.32 15.74 -10.38
CA VAL A 292 6.45 15.43 -8.96
C VAL A 292 7.83 14.89 -8.67
N GLU A 293 8.55 15.55 -7.80
CA GLU A 293 9.82 15.07 -7.27
C GLU A 293 9.62 14.37 -5.94
N ARG A 294 10.25 13.19 -5.79
CA ARG A 294 10.18 12.38 -4.57
C ARG A 294 11.53 12.14 -3.99
N GLY A 295 11.57 12.17 -2.67
CA GLY A 295 12.74 11.73 -1.92
C GLY A 295 13.02 10.25 -2.18
N LEU A 296 14.31 9.92 -2.21
CA LEU A 296 14.83 8.56 -2.30
C LEU A 296 15.72 8.29 -1.10
N LEU A 297 15.54 7.15 -0.48
CA LEU A 297 16.43 6.63 0.57
C LEU A 297 17.55 5.74 0.00
N GLY A 298 17.21 4.92 -0.96
CA GLY A 298 18.16 4.02 -1.64
C GLY A 298 18.44 2.75 -0.86
N VAL A 299 17.37 2.11 -0.36
CA VAL A 299 17.41 0.79 0.28
C VAL A 299 16.52 -0.20 -0.44
N ARG A 300 16.91 -1.46 -0.47
CA ARG A 300 16.02 -2.58 -0.75
C ARG A 300 15.53 -3.14 0.57
N MET A 301 14.25 -3.44 0.65
CA MET A 301 13.63 -3.82 1.92
C MET A 301 12.55 -4.88 1.72
N ARG A 302 12.23 -5.54 2.83
CA ARG A 302 11.13 -6.49 2.92
C ARG A 302 10.45 -6.43 4.28
N GLU A 303 9.35 -7.17 4.39
CA GLU A 303 8.57 -7.26 5.62
C GLU A 303 9.37 -7.94 6.73
N VAL A 304 9.18 -7.44 7.94
CA VAL A 304 9.66 -8.08 9.17
C VAL A 304 8.63 -9.12 9.58
N ASP A 305 8.92 -10.39 9.34
CA ASP A 305 8.10 -11.51 9.82
C ASP A 305 8.42 -11.90 11.27
N TYR A 306 7.70 -12.90 11.80
CA TYR A 306 7.92 -13.37 13.17
C TYR A 306 9.32 -13.93 13.39
N ALA A 307 9.91 -14.58 12.39
CA ALA A 307 11.24 -15.15 12.48
C ALA A 307 12.31 -14.06 12.62
N LEU A 308 12.19 -12.98 11.82
CA LEU A 308 13.08 -11.83 11.94
C LEU A 308 12.88 -11.10 13.27
N ALA A 309 11.63 -10.90 13.71
CA ALA A 309 11.38 -10.25 14.98
C ALA A 309 12.01 -11.01 16.15
N GLU A 310 11.98 -12.35 16.13
CA GLU A 310 12.64 -13.20 17.13
C GLU A 310 14.18 -13.09 17.06
N ILE A 311 14.75 -13.15 15.85
CA ILE A 311 16.21 -13.01 15.63
C ILE A 311 16.73 -11.65 16.15
N PHE A 312 15.95 -10.57 15.93
CA PHE A 312 16.32 -9.21 16.33
C PHE A 312 15.79 -8.80 17.72
N GLU A 313 15.30 -9.77 18.52
CA GLU A 313 14.78 -9.57 19.88
C GLU A 313 13.70 -8.49 19.97
N MET A 314 12.84 -8.39 18.95
CA MET A 314 11.75 -7.43 18.90
C MET A 314 10.52 -7.96 19.68
N ASP A 315 9.75 -7.06 20.26
CA ASP A 315 8.50 -7.35 20.96
C ASP A 315 7.40 -7.88 20.02
N ARG A 316 7.43 -7.46 18.76
CA ARG A 316 6.53 -7.90 17.68
C ARG A 316 7.11 -7.58 16.31
N PRO A 317 6.63 -8.25 15.25
CA PRO A 317 6.99 -7.88 13.87
C PRO A 317 6.51 -6.47 13.57
N ARG A 318 7.41 -5.60 13.09
CA ARG A 318 7.15 -4.25 12.57
C ARG A 318 8.39 -3.69 11.89
N GLY A 319 8.21 -2.68 11.07
CA GLY A 319 9.31 -1.99 10.41
C GLY A 319 9.63 -2.53 9.02
N ALA A 320 10.64 -1.95 8.42
CA ALA A 320 11.19 -2.34 7.13
C ALA A 320 12.58 -2.94 7.32
N PHE A 321 12.74 -4.24 7.06
CA PHE A 321 14.04 -4.89 7.07
C PHE A 321 14.83 -4.52 5.82
N VAL A 322 16.03 -4.01 5.99
CA VAL A 322 16.92 -3.60 4.91
C VAL A 322 17.68 -4.82 4.38
N ASP A 323 17.23 -5.36 3.24
CA ASP A 323 17.92 -6.45 2.53
C ASP A 323 19.20 -6.00 1.83
N GLY A 324 19.31 -4.70 1.57
CA GLY A 324 20.50 -4.12 0.95
C GLY A 324 20.44 -2.62 0.82
N VAL A 325 21.55 -1.98 1.00
CA VAL A 325 21.76 -0.55 0.77
C VAL A 325 22.38 -0.35 -0.61
N MET A 326 21.83 0.57 -1.41
CA MET A 326 22.34 0.88 -2.74
C MET A 326 23.64 1.69 -2.61
N ASP A 327 24.62 1.37 -3.45
CA ASP A 327 25.87 2.13 -3.48
C ASP A 327 25.61 3.61 -3.81
N GLU A 328 26.41 4.50 -3.19
CA GLU A 328 26.33 5.96 -3.38
C GLU A 328 24.94 6.56 -3.04
N SER A 329 24.08 5.83 -2.34
CA SER A 329 22.76 6.27 -1.94
C SER A 329 22.76 7.19 -0.71
N PRO A 330 21.67 7.94 -0.47
CA PRO A 330 21.45 8.65 0.78
C PRO A 330 21.55 7.77 2.02
N ALA A 331 21.02 6.56 1.97
CA ALA A 331 21.11 5.59 3.05
C ALA A 331 22.56 5.19 3.35
N ALA A 332 23.35 4.86 2.31
CA ALA A 332 24.78 4.55 2.45
C ALA A 332 25.54 5.73 3.07
N SER A 333 25.30 6.94 2.57
CA SER A 333 25.94 8.18 3.05
C SER A 333 25.57 8.49 4.52
N ALA A 334 24.38 8.11 4.96
CA ALA A 334 23.92 8.28 6.35
C ALA A 334 24.36 7.16 7.29
N GLY A 335 25.00 6.11 6.77
CA GLY A 335 25.46 4.97 7.55
C GLY A 335 24.34 3.98 7.92
N ILE A 336 23.28 3.89 7.11
CA ILE A 336 22.35 2.76 7.14
C ILE A 336 23.06 1.56 6.51
N GLU A 337 22.93 0.41 7.10
CA GLU A 337 23.62 -0.82 6.71
C GLU A 337 22.61 -1.91 6.36
N ASP A 338 23.10 -2.92 5.67
CA ASP A 338 22.33 -4.14 5.45
C ASP A 338 21.95 -4.75 6.81
N GLU A 339 20.77 -5.36 6.88
CA GLU A 339 20.20 -5.98 8.07
C GLU A 339 19.72 -5.00 9.15
N ASP A 340 19.72 -3.69 8.89
CA ASP A 340 19.00 -2.76 9.74
C ASP A 340 17.46 -2.97 9.62
N ILE A 341 16.74 -2.71 10.70
CA ILE A 341 15.28 -2.65 10.68
C ILE A 341 14.84 -1.20 10.92
N ILE A 342 14.33 -0.54 9.90
CA ILE A 342 13.84 0.83 10.02
C ILE A 342 12.45 0.79 10.66
N ILE A 343 12.31 1.40 11.84
CA ILE A 343 11.09 1.39 12.67
C ILE A 343 10.39 2.75 12.74
N GLU A 344 11.06 3.83 12.33
CA GLU A 344 10.48 5.17 12.28
C GLU A 344 11.18 6.02 11.22
N PHE A 345 10.42 6.80 10.46
CA PHE A 345 10.92 7.77 9.51
C PHE A 345 10.29 9.14 9.79
N ASN A 346 11.12 10.13 10.11
CA ASN A 346 10.74 11.53 10.37
C ASN A 346 9.53 11.70 11.32
N GLY A 347 9.46 10.88 12.39
CA GLY A 347 8.39 10.89 13.39
C GLY A 347 7.20 9.98 13.07
N HIS A 348 7.17 9.36 11.89
CA HIS A 348 6.15 8.38 11.50
C HIS A 348 6.64 6.96 11.82
N GLU A 349 5.86 6.21 12.61
CA GLU A 349 6.14 4.80 12.87
C GLU A 349 6.00 3.99 11.58
N ILE A 350 6.92 3.05 11.36
CA ILE A 350 6.89 2.09 10.25
C ILE A 350 6.35 0.79 10.81
N GLU A 351 5.10 0.48 10.52
CA GLU A 351 4.44 -0.75 10.93
C GLU A 351 4.69 -1.87 9.90
N TYR A 352 4.54 -1.53 8.62
CA TYR A 352 4.80 -2.40 7.48
C TYR A 352 5.93 -1.83 6.62
N PHE A 353 6.70 -2.68 5.94
CA PHE A 353 7.79 -2.21 5.08
C PHE A 353 7.32 -1.23 3.99
N THR A 354 6.06 -1.35 3.56
CA THR A 354 5.44 -0.48 2.55
C THR A 354 5.16 0.94 3.04
N ASP A 355 5.17 1.17 4.36
CA ASP A 355 4.99 2.52 4.93
C ASP A 355 6.22 3.40 4.65
N LEU A 356 7.41 2.79 4.60
CA LEU A 356 8.66 3.55 4.43
C LEU A 356 8.72 4.29 3.07
N PRO A 357 8.52 3.66 1.90
CA PRO A 357 8.52 4.38 0.63
C PRO A 357 7.38 5.41 0.54
N PHE A 358 6.24 5.15 1.16
CA PHE A 358 5.15 6.10 1.25
C PHE A 358 5.57 7.39 1.97
N TYR A 359 6.13 7.28 3.18
CA TYR A 359 6.58 8.48 3.92
C TYR A 359 7.78 9.15 3.27
N VAL A 360 8.76 8.40 2.79
CA VAL A 360 9.94 8.96 2.08
C VAL A 360 9.50 9.76 0.84
N GLY A 361 8.54 9.22 0.07
CA GLY A 361 8.04 9.84 -1.15
C GLY A 361 7.23 11.13 -0.94
N GLN A 362 6.84 11.47 0.30
CA GLN A 362 6.15 12.72 0.61
C GLN A 362 7.11 13.92 0.76
N TYR A 363 8.41 13.66 0.88
CA TYR A 363 9.43 14.69 1.04
C TYR A 363 10.19 14.90 -0.27
N GLN A 364 10.62 16.13 -0.51
CA GLN A 364 11.42 16.47 -1.67
C GLN A 364 12.90 16.04 -1.51
N PRO A 365 13.62 15.80 -2.61
CA PRO A 365 15.06 15.63 -2.59
C PRO A 365 15.77 16.77 -1.84
N GLY A 366 16.84 16.43 -1.11
CA GLY A 366 17.59 17.39 -0.28
C GLY A 366 17.00 17.61 1.12
N THR A 367 15.83 17.04 1.44
CA THR A 367 15.24 17.12 2.78
C THR A 367 16.05 16.28 3.78
N GLU A 368 16.40 16.86 4.93
CA GLU A 368 16.97 16.13 6.06
C GLU A 368 15.85 15.41 6.81
N ALA A 369 15.93 14.09 6.93
CA ALA A 369 14.97 13.24 7.62
C ALA A 369 15.64 12.41 8.71
N ALA A 370 14.98 12.29 9.86
CA ALA A 370 15.42 11.45 10.96
C ALA A 370 14.90 10.01 10.76
N VAL A 371 15.79 9.03 10.82
CA VAL A 371 15.47 7.61 10.74
C VAL A 371 15.84 6.95 12.07
N ARG A 372 14.90 6.20 12.67
CA ARG A 372 15.20 5.28 13.77
C ARG A 372 15.21 3.87 13.23
N LEU A 373 16.24 3.14 13.61
CA LEU A 373 16.45 1.76 13.17
C LEU A 373 16.94 0.90 14.33
N ILE A 374 16.76 -0.41 14.19
CA ILE A 374 17.33 -1.42 15.06
C ILE A 374 18.50 -2.05 14.33
N ARG A 375 19.68 -2.07 14.96
CA ARG A 375 20.91 -2.74 14.49
C ARG A 375 21.47 -3.55 15.63
N ASN A 376 21.61 -4.86 15.45
CA ASN A 376 22.10 -5.79 16.48
C ASN A 376 21.34 -5.68 17.83
N GLY A 377 19.99 -5.53 17.79
CA GLY A 377 19.16 -5.38 18.97
C GLY A 377 19.16 -3.97 19.61
N GLU A 378 19.99 -3.04 19.13
CA GLU A 378 20.07 -1.66 19.66
C GLU A 378 19.31 -0.67 18.76
N VAL A 379 18.55 0.22 19.39
CA VAL A 379 17.85 1.32 18.65
C VAL A 379 18.87 2.43 18.38
N LYS A 380 19.05 2.77 17.11
CA LYS A 380 19.89 3.87 16.64
C LYS A 380 19.06 4.94 15.92
N ARG A 381 19.58 6.15 15.90
CA ARG A 381 19.02 7.28 15.14
C ARG A 381 20.07 7.82 14.20
N VAL A 382 19.72 7.92 12.93
CA VAL A 382 20.55 8.53 11.88
C VAL A 382 19.79 9.66 11.20
N ILE A 383 20.51 10.62 10.64
CA ILE A 383 19.92 11.69 9.81
C ILE A 383 20.32 11.42 8.36
N VAL A 384 19.34 11.38 7.49
CA VAL A 384 19.52 11.12 6.08
C VAL A 384 19.14 12.36 5.28
N VAL A 385 19.95 12.77 4.34
CA VAL A 385 19.58 13.77 3.33
C VAL A 385 19.03 13.01 2.13
N LEU A 386 17.74 13.17 1.84
CA LEU A 386 17.07 12.42 0.78
C LEU A 386 17.63 12.78 -0.60
N GLY A 387 17.82 11.78 -1.45
CA GLY A 387 18.20 11.92 -2.84
C GLY A 387 17.00 12.06 -3.76
N SER A 388 17.26 12.23 -5.05
CA SER A 388 16.26 12.19 -6.12
C SER A 388 16.16 10.76 -6.66
N SER A 389 14.94 10.30 -6.93
CA SER A 389 14.72 9.01 -7.57
C SER A 389 15.23 9.08 -9.03
N PRO A 390 16.14 8.20 -9.47
CA PRO A 390 16.51 8.12 -10.87
C PRO A 390 15.30 7.61 -11.68
N THR A 391 14.99 8.30 -12.76
CA THR A 391 14.04 7.82 -13.77
C THR A 391 14.66 6.65 -14.50
N ASN A 392 14.10 5.44 -14.30
CA ASN A 392 14.31 4.16 -15.04
C ASN A 392 15.65 3.95 -15.77
N GLU A 393 16.36 2.83 -15.44
CA GLU A 393 16.72 1.78 -16.42
C GLU A 393 17.52 0.58 -15.83
N SER A 394 17.07 -0.62 -16.20
CA SER A 394 17.75 -1.87 -16.63
C SER A 394 18.39 -2.88 -15.67
N SER A 395 18.03 -4.14 -15.90
CA SER A 395 18.48 -5.42 -15.29
C SER A 395 19.44 -6.22 -16.19
N VAL A 396 20.31 -7.08 -15.62
CA VAL A 396 21.19 -8.04 -16.36
C VAL A 396 21.28 -9.43 -15.69
N ALA A 397 21.52 -10.49 -16.47
CA ALA A 397 21.41 -11.92 -16.16
C ALA A 397 22.77 -12.67 -15.92
N VAL A 398 22.71 -13.87 -15.32
CA VAL A 398 23.85 -14.69 -14.83
C VAL A 398 23.85 -16.15 -15.33
N VAL A 399 25.01 -16.80 -15.47
CA VAL A 399 25.25 -18.21 -15.89
C VAL A 399 26.24 -18.97 -14.97
N ASP A 400 26.20 -20.30 -14.94
CA ASP A 400 26.40 -21.34 -13.92
C ASP A 400 27.58 -22.35 -14.06
N THR A 401 28.00 -23.09 -13.00
CA THR A 401 28.19 -24.58 -12.84
C THR A 401 28.94 -25.13 -11.58
N PRO A 402 28.85 -26.41 -11.18
CA PRO A 402 28.67 -26.98 -9.81
C PRO A 402 29.79 -27.92 -9.21
N PRO A 403 29.57 -28.84 -8.23
CA PRO A 403 29.01 -28.86 -6.85
C PRO A 403 29.90 -29.48 -5.72
N GLU A 404 29.60 -29.49 -4.40
CA GLU A 404 28.98 -30.55 -3.58
C GLU A 404 29.30 -30.55 -2.08
N ARG A 405 28.30 -30.44 -1.16
CA ARG A 405 28.15 -31.15 0.15
C ARG A 405 26.80 -30.80 0.80
N VAL A 406 26.14 -31.77 1.43
CA VAL A 406 24.85 -31.64 2.15
C VAL A 406 25.08 -31.20 3.59
N ASN A 407 24.27 -30.27 4.10
CA ASN A 407 24.30 -29.73 5.46
C ASN A 407 22.95 -29.90 6.17
N PRO A 408 22.84 -29.68 7.50
CA PRO A 408 21.59 -29.85 8.25
C PRO A 408 20.43 -28.94 7.79
N LEU A 409 20.70 -27.94 6.98
CA LEU A 409 19.70 -27.03 6.42
C LEU A 409 19.00 -27.60 5.18
N GLY A 410 19.38 -28.78 4.66
CA GLY A 410 18.73 -29.46 3.55
C GLY A 410 19.11 -28.95 2.16
N PHE A 411 20.34 -28.45 1.98
CA PHE A 411 20.84 -28.07 0.66
C PHE A 411 22.36 -28.32 0.52
N LYS A 412 22.84 -28.38 -0.71
CA LYS A 412 24.25 -28.53 -1.01
C LYS A 412 24.82 -27.22 -1.50
N VAL A 413 26.04 -26.93 -1.10
CA VAL A 413 26.81 -25.76 -1.56
C VAL A 413 28.05 -26.16 -2.33
N ALA A 414 28.47 -25.28 -3.23
CA ALA A 414 29.67 -25.42 -4.04
C ALA A 414 30.46 -24.10 -4.06
N GLU A 415 31.78 -24.19 -4.32
CA GLU A 415 32.57 -22.99 -4.54
C GLU A 415 32.08 -22.19 -5.75
N LEU A 416 32.15 -20.87 -5.66
CA LEU A 416 32.01 -20.02 -6.84
C LEU A 416 33.22 -20.15 -7.73
N SER A 417 33.01 -20.28 -9.04
CA SER A 417 34.12 -20.21 -10.00
C SER A 417 34.75 -18.81 -9.98
N ASP A 418 36.07 -18.74 -10.26
CA ASP A 418 36.80 -17.47 -10.32
C ASP A 418 36.19 -16.51 -11.36
N GLU A 419 35.60 -17.07 -12.43
CA GLU A 419 34.91 -16.32 -13.48
C GLU A 419 33.59 -15.69 -12.94
N THR A 420 32.85 -16.45 -12.15
CA THR A 420 31.61 -15.96 -11.49
C THR A 420 31.93 -14.92 -10.43
N ARG A 421 32.98 -15.10 -9.61
CA ARG A 421 33.43 -14.10 -8.62
C ARG A 421 33.79 -12.77 -9.26
N GLN A 422 34.47 -12.78 -10.43
CA GLN A 422 34.85 -11.57 -11.16
C GLN A 422 33.65 -10.87 -11.80
N VAL A 423 32.67 -11.62 -12.29
CA VAL A 423 31.48 -11.05 -12.97
C VAL A 423 30.47 -10.51 -11.95
N VAL A 424 30.28 -11.22 -10.83
CA VAL A 424 29.27 -10.85 -9.80
C VAL A 424 29.86 -9.89 -8.76
N GLY A 425 31.22 -9.86 -8.60
CA GLY A 425 31.89 -8.98 -7.65
C GLY A 425 31.65 -9.34 -6.17
N ILE A 426 31.28 -10.61 -5.87
CA ILE A 426 30.83 -11.06 -4.56
C ILE A 426 31.54 -12.35 -4.17
N ASP A 427 31.97 -12.44 -2.91
CA ASP A 427 32.41 -13.66 -2.29
C ASP A 427 31.23 -14.43 -1.68
N GLY A 428 31.29 -15.76 -1.72
CA GLY A 428 30.24 -16.61 -1.21
C GLY A 428 30.32 -18.04 -1.71
N VAL A 429 29.30 -18.85 -1.41
CA VAL A 429 29.16 -20.22 -1.90
C VAL A 429 27.84 -20.37 -2.66
N ARG A 430 27.85 -21.13 -3.76
CA ARG A 430 26.67 -21.34 -4.58
C ARG A 430 25.84 -22.52 -4.07
N VAL A 431 24.53 -22.35 -4.00
CA VAL A 431 23.59 -23.45 -3.75
C VAL A 431 23.55 -24.34 -5.00
N ALA A 432 24.07 -25.54 -4.86
CA ALA A 432 24.17 -26.51 -5.95
C ALA A 432 22.94 -27.39 -6.10
N GLN A 433 22.28 -27.72 -4.98
CA GLN A 433 21.08 -28.56 -4.94
C GLN A 433 20.29 -28.24 -3.67
N VAL A 434 18.98 -28.16 -3.77
CA VAL A 434 18.07 -27.99 -2.63
C VAL A 434 17.24 -29.27 -2.45
N GLU A 435 17.39 -29.95 -1.31
CA GLU A 435 16.65 -31.14 -0.94
C GLU A 435 15.34 -30.76 -0.20
N ASP A 436 14.48 -31.73 0.09
CA ASP A 436 13.31 -31.48 0.93
C ASP A 436 13.80 -31.24 2.38
N GLY A 437 13.46 -30.06 2.93
CA GLY A 437 13.92 -29.67 4.26
C GLY A 437 13.82 -28.16 4.51
N PRO A 438 14.42 -27.70 5.63
CA PRO A 438 14.28 -26.32 6.11
C PRO A 438 14.66 -25.24 5.09
N GLY A 439 15.71 -25.44 4.32
CA GLY A 439 16.14 -24.50 3.28
C GLY A 439 15.11 -24.35 2.16
N ARG A 440 14.49 -25.45 1.71
CA ARG A 440 13.43 -25.40 0.70
C ARG A 440 12.16 -24.72 1.24
N GLU A 441 11.78 -25.03 2.48
CA GLU A 441 10.62 -24.41 3.14
C GLU A 441 10.82 -22.89 3.27
N ALA A 442 12.05 -22.43 3.52
CA ALA A 442 12.42 -21.01 3.57
C ALA A 442 12.50 -20.34 2.18
N GLY A 443 12.35 -21.09 1.09
CA GLY A 443 12.37 -20.55 -0.27
C GLY A 443 13.75 -20.47 -0.93
N LEU A 444 14.76 -21.18 -0.41
CA LEU A 444 16.07 -21.32 -1.04
C LEU A 444 15.96 -22.05 -2.38
N ARG A 445 16.76 -21.68 -3.36
CA ARG A 445 16.73 -22.26 -4.72
C ARG A 445 18.14 -22.59 -5.20
N GLU A 446 18.22 -23.57 -6.11
CA GLU A 446 19.47 -23.84 -6.84
C GLU A 446 19.92 -22.59 -7.61
N GLY A 447 21.22 -22.30 -7.56
CA GLY A 447 21.82 -21.11 -8.17
C GLY A 447 21.93 -19.90 -7.24
N ASP A 448 21.28 -19.88 -6.08
CA ASP A 448 21.52 -18.85 -5.09
C ASP A 448 22.97 -18.83 -4.63
N VAL A 449 23.52 -17.65 -4.34
CA VAL A 449 24.87 -17.52 -3.77
C VAL A 449 24.74 -17.08 -2.31
N VAL A 450 25.12 -17.94 -1.38
CA VAL A 450 25.12 -17.65 0.06
C VAL A 450 26.31 -16.77 0.40
N THR A 451 26.05 -15.59 0.95
CA THR A 451 27.06 -14.60 1.35
C THR A 451 27.19 -14.47 2.87
N SER A 452 26.15 -14.85 3.64
CA SER A 452 26.25 -15.00 5.08
C SER A 452 25.30 -16.09 5.60
N LEU A 453 25.64 -16.69 6.73
CA LEU A 453 24.83 -17.65 7.46
C LEU A 453 24.91 -17.30 8.95
N ASN A 454 23.76 -17.17 9.60
CA ASN A 454 23.64 -16.78 11.01
C ASN A 454 24.44 -15.51 11.36
N ARG A 455 24.40 -14.50 10.46
CA ARG A 455 25.13 -13.21 10.56
C ARG A 455 26.66 -13.32 10.41
N GLU A 456 27.19 -14.49 10.12
CA GLU A 456 28.60 -14.68 9.84
C GLU A 456 28.83 -14.72 8.33
N THR A 457 29.82 -13.99 7.84
CA THR A 457 30.17 -13.92 6.42
C THR A 457 30.67 -15.28 5.93
N VAL A 458 30.21 -15.68 4.75
CA VAL A 458 30.60 -16.92 4.06
C VAL A 458 31.37 -16.55 2.80
N THR A 459 32.63 -16.95 2.70
CA THR A 459 33.49 -16.74 1.52
C THR A 459 33.91 -18.05 0.86
N SER A 460 33.78 -19.20 1.58
CA SER A 460 34.18 -20.53 1.11
C SER A 460 33.23 -21.62 1.64
N VAL A 461 33.21 -22.78 0.96
CA VAL A 461 32.46 -23.97 1.39
C VAL A 461 32.92 -24.46 2.77
N SER A 462 34.21 -24.29 3.12
CA SER A 462 34.71 -24.68 4.41
C SER A 462 34.20 -23.76 5.55
N GLU A 463 34.13 -22.47 5.33
CA GLU A 463 33.52 -21.52 6.29
C GLU A 463 32.04 -21.78 6.46
N PHE A 464 31.31 -21.95 5.34
CA PHE A 464 29.90 -22.32 5.39
C PHE A 464 29.66 -23.58 6.24
N ALA A 465 30.46 -24.64 6.04
CA ALA A 465 30.32 -25.88 6.78
C ALA A 465 30.59 -25.72 8.29
N ALA A 466 31.59 -24.90 8.65
CA ALA A 466 31.92 -24.63 10.04
C ALA A 466 30.76 -23.85 10.75
N ILE A 467 30.21 -22.85 10.09
CA ILE A 467 29.09 -22.09 10.63
C ILE A 467 27.83 -23.00 10.73
N ALA A 468 27.56 -23.82 9.70
CA ALA A 468 26.43 -24.72 9.70
C ALA A 468 26.49 -25.80 10.79
N GLU A 469 27.67 -26.26 11.17
CA GLU A 469 27.88 -27.19 12.30
C GLU A 469 27.67 -26.53 13.68
N ALA A 470 27.83 -25.19 13.75
CA ALA A 470 27.70 -24.42 14.98
C ALA A 470 26.25 -23.87 15.20
N LEU A 471 25.35 -24.16 14.29
CA LEU A 471 23.95 -23.68 14.37
C LEU A 471 23.23 -24.33 15.58
N PRO A 472 22.23 -23.64 16.17
CA PRO A 472 21.38 -24.20 17.23
C PRO A 472 20.57 -25.38 16.70
N GLU A 473 20.19 -26.33 17.59
CA GLU A 473 19.37 -27.50 17.24
C GLU A 473 17.94 -27.14 16.85
N SER A 474 17.44 -25.95 17.24
CA SER A 474 16.09 -25.45 16.93
C SER A 474 16.04 -23.92 16.98
N GLY A 475 15.03 -23.32 16.35
CA GLY A 475 14.84 -21.88 16.27
C GLY A 475 15.01 -21.35 14.86
N PHE A 476 15.14 -20.04 14.69
CA PHE A 476 15.30 -19.41 13.39
C PHE A 476 16.75 -19.04 13.13
N VAL A 477 17.21 -19.30 11.92
CA VAL A 477 18.55 -18.97 11.44
C VAL A 477 18.41 -18.11 10.17
N GLN A 478 19.17 -17.02 10.15
CA GLN A 478 19.21 -16.12 9.01
C GLN A 478 20.25 -16.61 7.99
N ILE A 479 19.85 -16.62 6.71
CA ILE A 479 20.74 -16.85 5.58
C ILE A 479 20.59 -15.72 4.58
N ARG A 480 21.71 -15.09 4.22
CA ARG A 480 21.72 -14.07 3.17
C ARG A 480 22.20 -14.69 1.87
N ILE A 481 21.43 -14.45 0.81
CA ILE A 481 21.75 -14.97 -0.51
C ILE A 481 21.74 -13.85 -1.56
N MET A 482 22.49 -14.07 -2.62
CA MET A 482 22.36 -13.30 -3.85
C MET A 482 21.63 -14.15 -4.89
N ARG A 483 20.53 -13.64 -5.43
CA ARG A 483 19.72 -14.26 -6.48
C ARG A 483 19.59 -13.31 -7.65
N GLN A 484 20.07 -13.68 -8.83
CA GLN A 484 20.04 -12.83 -10.03
C GLN A 484 20.62 -11.42 -9.80
N GLY A 485 21.71 -11.31 -9.05
CA GLY A 485 22.36 -10.02 -8.74
C GLY A 485 21.69 -9.21 -7.63
N GLN A 486 20.63 -9.72 -7.01
CA GLN A 486 19.95 -9.08 -5.89
C GLN A 486 20.17 -9.83 -4.59
N GLY A 487 20.57 -9.12 -3.53
CA GLY A 487 20.67 -9.64 -2.17
C GLY A 487 19.29 -9.88 -1.58
N THR A 488 19.09 -11.05 -0.98
CA THR A 488 17.86 -11.42 -0.28
C THR A 488 18.21 -12.17 0.98
N THR A 489 17.56 -11.87 2.09
CA THR A 489 17.73 -12.60 3.34
C THR A 489 16.55 -13.52 3.59
N LEU A 490 16.79 -14.78 3.88
CA LEU A 490 15.79 -15.78 4.20
C LEU A 490 15.93 -16.19 5.67
N SER A 491 14.82 -16.53 6.31
CA SER A 491 14.78 -17.11 7.66
C SER A 491 14.47 -18.59 7.55
N ILE A 492 15.37 -19.43 8.06
CA ILE A 492 15.25 -20.89 8.03
C ILE A 492 14.85 -21.36 9.43
N GLU A 493 13.73 -22.04 9.55
CA GLU A 493 13.26 -22.65 10.79
C GLU A 493 13.95 -24.01 10.96
N LEU A 494 14.75 -24.16 12.03
CA LEU A 494 15.31 -25.42 12.45
C LEU A 494 14.31 -26.10 13.41
N LYS A 495 13.88 -27.28 13.06
CA LYS A 495 12.96 -28.11 13.87
C LYS A 495 13.76 -29.19 14.57
N PRO A 496 13.52 -29.46 15.87
CA PRO A 496 14.25 -30.45 16.64
C PRO A 496 14.03 -31.89 16.14
#